data_621affced3bdccdf34a5637ea9d627a5
#
_entry.id   621affced3bdccdf34a5637ea9d627a5
#
_cell.length_a   1.000
_cell.length_b   1.000
_cell.length_c   1.000
_cell.angle_alpha   90.00
_cell.angle_beta   90.00
_cell.angle_gamma   90.00
#
_symmetry.space_group_name_H-M   'P 1'
#
loop_
_entity.id
_entity.type
_entity.pdbx_description
1 polymer ?
#
loop_
_entity_poly.entity_id
_entity_poly.type
_entity_poly.pdbx_seq_one_letter_code
_entity_poly.pdbx_strand_id
1 'polypeptide(L)'
;MIAKTLSRLGIEVWKDIPEYEGLYQVSNLGNVRSLDRVSSKGRKVKGKVLKGAICGSPYFRVNLYKDNKIKLKNIHQLVAIAFLKHTPCGHKLVVNHIDINPKNNNLYNLEVITQRENCNKKHVKSSSKYVGVYWENSSNKWRSVIRINGKAKHLGLFTDEKEAAQAYQNELNKIKL
;
A
#
# COMPACT_ATOMS: atom_id res chain seq x y z
N MET A 1 11.48 1.25 -13.75
CA MET A 1 12.42 2.13 -13.01
C MET A 1 12.25 3.61 -13.33
N ILE A 2 12.23 4.04 -14.57
CA ILE A 2 12.17 5.47 -14.99
C ILE A 2 11.03 6.27 -14.33
N ALA A 3 9.78 5.79 -14.36
CA ALA A 3 8.64 6.53 -13.79
C ALA A 3 8.76 6.78 -12.28
N LYS A 4 9.43 5.90 -11.54
CA LYS A 4 9.68 6.06 -10.09
C LYS A 4 10.74 7.14 -9.83
N THR A 5 11.76 7.22 -10.68
CA THR A 5 12.77 8.29 -10.63
C THR A 5 12.14 9.65 -10.96
N LEU A 6 11.34 9.72 -12.02
CA LEU A 6 10.61 10.92 -12.42
C LEU A 6 9.66 11.42 -11.30
N SER A 7 9.00 10.49 -10.62
CA SER A 7 8.14 10.81 -9.46
C SER A 7 8.92 11.46 -8.32
N ARG A 8 10.17 11.02 -8.03
CA ARG A 8 11.04 11.67 -7.02
C ARG A 8 11.47 13.08 -7.42
N LEU A 9 11.62 13.31 -8.72
CA LEU A 9 11.99 14.62 -9.27
C LEU A 9 10.79 15.55 -9.45
N GLY A 10 9.58 15.13 -9.09
CA GLY A 10 8.36 15.90 -9.28
C GLY A 10 7.90 15.99 -10.74
N ILE A 11 8.49 15.21 -11.64
CA ILE A 11 8.11 15.19 -13.06
C ILE A 11 6.92 14.26 -13.24
N GLU A 12 5.79 14.83 -13.69
CA GLU A 12 4.53 14.12 -13.81
C GLU A 12 4.43 13.32 -15.11
N VAL A 13 4.10 12.05 -15.00
CA VAL A 13 3.86 11.14 -16.12
C VAL A 13 2.49 10.50 -15.94
N TRP A 14 1.69 10.50 -17.01
CA TRP A 14 0.33 9.95 -17.02
C TRP A 14 0.27 8.60 -17.72
N LYS A 15 -0.55 7.69 -17.20
CA LYS A 15 -0.89 6.42 -17.82
C LYS A 15 -2.39 6.19 -17.76
N ASP A 16 -2.93 5.50 -18.76
CA ASP A 16 -4.31 5.06 -18.73
C ASP A 16 -4.54 4.12 -17.55
N ILE A 17 -5.71 4.25 -16.94
CA ILE A 17 -6.15 3.33 -15.89
C ILE A 17 -6.68 2.08 -16.59
N PRO A 18 -6.11 0.88 -16.33
CA PRO A 18 -6.63 -0.37 -16.88
C PRO A 18 -8.14 -0.54 -16.64
N GLU A 19 -8.85 -1.04 -17.64
CA GLU A 19 -10.31 -1.11 -17.76
C GLU A 19 -11.01 0.24 -18.01
N TYR A 20 -10.27 1.36 -18.00
CA TYR A 20 -10.78 2.72 -18.22
C TYR A 20 -9.98 3.49 -19.27
N GLU A 21 -9.34 2.78 -20.21
CA GLU A 21 -8.57 3.36 -21.30
C GLU A 21 -9.42 4.35 -22.11
N GLY A 22 -8.84 5.49 -22.46
CA GLY A 22 -9.54 6.57 -23.16
C GLY A 22 -10.56 7.36 -22.32
N LEU A 23 -10.79 6.97 -21.06
CA LEU A 23 -11.71 7.66 -20.15
C LEU A 23 -10.97 8.36 -19.01
N TYR A 24 -10.01 7.68 -18.40
CA TYR A 24 -9.29 8.19 -17.23
C TYR A 24 -7.81 7.79 -17.24
N GLN A 25 -6.99 8.69 -16.71
CA GLN A 25 -5.57 8.47 -16.48
C GLN A 25 -5.20 8.73 -15.03
N VAL A 26 -4.15 8.06 -14.58
CA VAL A 26 -3.50 8.28 -13.28
C VAL A 26 -2.05 8.67 -13.50
N SER A 27 -1.54 9.59 -12.67
CA SER A 27 -0.15 10.00 -12.74
C SER A 27 0.72 9.30 -11.70
N ASN A 28 2.03 9.29 -11.95
CA ASN A 28 3.05 8.85 -11.00
C ASN A 28 3.15 9.74 -9.74
N LEU A 29 2.50 10.90 -9.72
CA LEU A 29 2.38 11.78 -8.55
C LEU A 29 1.10 11.54 -7.74
N GLY A 30 0.23 10.61 -8.17
CA GLY A 30 -1.01 10.29 -7.49
C GLY A 30 -2.19 11.17 -7.88
N ASN A 31 -2.10 11.89 -8.99
CA ASN A 31 -3.24 12.62 -9.56
C ASN A 31 -4.05 11.73 -10.49
N VAL A 32 -5.34 11.98 -10.57
CA VAL A 32 -6.24 11.27 -11.50
C VAL A 32 -6.96 12.31 -12.35
N ARG A 33 -7.06 12.04 -13.67
CA ARG A 33 -7.80 12.91 -14.60
C ARG A 33 -8.75 12.13 -15.48
N SER A 34 -9.87 12.75 -15.84
CA SER A 34 -10.71 12.30 -16.94
C SER A 34 -10.17 12.88 -18.25
N LEU A 35 -10.39 12.17 -19.35
CA LEU A 35 -10.03 12.61 -20.70
C LEU A 35 -11.20 13.26 -21.41
N ASP A 36 -10.87 14.06 -22.43
CA ASP A 36 -11.87 14.59 -23.35
C ASP A 36 -12.58 13.43 -24.06
N ARG A 37 -13.88 13.48 -24.13
CA ARG A 37 -14.68 12.43 -24.77
C ARG A 37 -16.01 12.94 -25.28
N VAL A 38 -16.62 12.18 -26.16
CA VAL A 38 -18.01 12.37 -26.54
C VAL A 38 -18.87 11.42 -25.72
N SER A 39 -19.90 11.93 -25.07
CA SER A 39 -20.85 11.10 -24.32
C SER A 39 -21.73 10.30 -25.28
N SER A 40 -22.41 9.26 -24.77
CA SER A 40 -23.39 8.48 -25.55
C SER A 40 -24.53 9.30 -26.17
N LYS A 41 -24.75 10.51 -25.63
CA LYS A 41 -25.74 11.47 -26.15
C LYS A 41 -25.11 12.52 -27.09
N GLY A 42 -23.91 12.29 -27.63
CA GLY A 42 -23.24 13.19 -28.57
C GLY A 42 -22.63 14.46 -27.94
N ARG A 43 -22.70 14.65 -26.61
CA ARG A 43 -22.14 15.84 -25.94
C ARG A 43 -20.64 15.73 -25.75
N LYS A 44 -19.90 16.78 -26.12
CA LYS A 44 -18.47 16.91 -25.80
C LYS A 44 -18.30 17.14 -24.30
N VAL A 45 -17.55 16.25 -23.64
CA VAL A 45 -17.20 16.34 -22.22
C VAL A 45 -15.71 16.63 -22.12
N LYS A 46 -15.35 17.80 -21.59
CA LYS A 46 -13.94 18.17 -21.38
C LYS A 46 -13.34 17.41 -20.20
N GLY A 47 -12.16 16.89 -20.38
CA GLY A 47 -11.39 16.23 -19.34
C GLY A 47 -10.96 17.20 -18.24
N LYS A 48 -10.81 16.69 -17.04
CA LYS A 48 -10.37 17.47 -15.86
C LYS A 48 -9.67 16.61 -14.85
N VAL A 49 -8.81 17.22 -14.03
CA VAL A 49 -8.23 16.57 -12.84
C VAL A 49 -9.36 16.35 -11.82
N LEU A 50 -9.45 15.14 -11.31
CA LEU A 50 -10.44 14.74 -10.31
C LEU A 50 -9.91 15.02 -8.91
N LYS A 51 -10.72 15.69 -8.10
CA LYS A 51 -10.40 15.86 -6.67
C LYS A 51 -10.67 14.54 -5.95
N GLY A 52 -9.62 13.95 -5.37
CA GLY A 52 -9.78 12.82 -4.46
C GLY A 52 -10.48 13.26 -3.17
N ALA A 53 -11.33 12.39 -2.63
CA ALA A 53 -12.00 12.61 -1.35
C ALA A 53 -11.64 11.51 -0.35
N ILE A 54 -11.60 11.88 0.95
CA ILE A 54 -11.47 10.95 2.06
C ILE A 54 -12.90 10.69 2.57
N CYS A 55 -13.37 9.44 2.44
CA CYS A 55 -14.70 9.05 2.87
C CYS A 55 -14.64 7.66 3.54
N GLY A 56 -14.85 7.60 4.86
CA GLY A 56 -14.86 6.36 5.63
C GLY A 56 -13.55 5.53 5.61
N SER A 57 -12.45 6.12 5.16
CA SER A 57 -11.13 5.46 5.02
C SER A 57 -10.04 6.54 5.03
N PRO A 58 -8.83 6.24 5.55
CA PRO A 58 -7.72 7.20 5.56
C PRO A 58 -7.16 7.50 4.16
N TYR A 59 -7.59 6.76 3.13
CA TYR A 59 -7.06 6.84 1.77
C TYR A 59 -7.86 7.80 0.89
N PHE A 60 -7.19 8.53 0.01
CA PHE A 60 -7.84 9.27 -1.06
C PHE A 60 -8.49 8.34 -2.08
N ARG A 61 -9.73 8.64 -2.41
CA ARG A 61 -10.57 7.89 -3.35
C ARG A 61 -11.12 8.79 -4.45
N VAL A 62 -11.37 8.21 -5.62
CA VAL A 62 -12.03 8.87 -6.75
C VAL A 62 -13.17 8.00 -7.28
N ASN A 63 -14.22 8.65 -7.76
CA ASN A 63 -15.30 8.00 -8.48
C ASN A 63 -14.95 7.92 -9.97
N LEU A 64 -14.89 6.71 -10.50
CA LEU A 64 -14.74 6.45 -11.93
C LEU A 64 -16.07 5.95 -12.48
N TYR A 65 -16.50 6.57 -13.58
CA TYR A 65 -17.76 6.26 -14.25
C TYR A 65 -17.50 5.56 -15.58
N LYS A 66 -18.06 4.37 -15.77
CA LYS A 66 -18.03 3.61 -17.01
C LYS A 66 -19.29 2.74 -17.09
N ASP A 67 -19.87 2.60 -18.29
CA ASP A 67 -21.02 1.73 -18.57
C ASP A 67 -22.20 1.94 -17.59
N ASN A 68 -22.58 3.21 -17.38
CA ASN A 68 -23.61 3.65 -16.44
C ASN A 68 -23.40 3.19 -14.97
N LYS A 69 -22.17 2.83 -14.60
CA LYS A 69 -21.80 2.42 -13.24
C LYS A 69 -20.72 3.34 -12.69
N ILE A 70 -20.86 3.66 -11.41
CA ILE A 70 -19.83 4.38 -10.64
C ILE A 70 -19.07 3.36 -9.80
N LYS A 71 -17.75 3.37 -9.89
CA LYS A 71 -16.87 2.60 -9.01
C LYS A 71 -15.96 3.53 -8.22
N LEU A 72 -16.03 3.45 -6.91
CA LEU A 72 -15.13 4.16 -6.00
C LEU A 72 -13.80 3.41 -5.95
N LYS A 73 -12.70 4.08 -6.28
CA LYS A 73 -11.36 3.49 -6.35
C LYS A 73 -10.37 4.26 -5.48
N ASN A 74 -9.49 3.55 -4.79
CA ASN A 74 -8.39 4.15 -4.04
C ASN A 74 -7.29 4.61 -5.00
N ILE A 75 -6.78 5.84 -4.83
CA ILE A 75 -5.77 6.41 -5.75
C ILE A 75 -4.47 5.60 -5.71
N HIS A 76 -3.95 5.23 -4.52
CA HIS A 76 -2.73 4.42 -4.41
C HIS A 76 -2.82 3.09 -5.16
N GLN A 77 -4.00 2.46 -5.18
CA GLN A 77 -4.22 1.23 -5.95
C GLN A 77 -4.18 1.50 -7.46
N LEU A 78 -4.78 2.60 -7.94
CA LEU A 78 -4.71 2.98 -9.34
C LEU A 78 -3.27 3.24 -9.79
N VAL A 79 -2.49 3.95 -8.97
CA VAL A 79 -1.04 4.17 -9.24
C VAL A 79 -0.30 2.83 -9.30
N ALA A 80 -0.53 1.93 -8.34
CA ALA A 80 0.13 0.64 -8.31
C ALA A 80 -0.23 -0.25 -9.51
N ILE A 81 -1.50 -0.27 -9.91
CA ILE A 81 -1.96 -1.02 -11.09
C ILE A 81 -1.28 -0.47 -12.36
N ALA A 82 -1.29 0.84 -12.57
CA ALA A 82 -0.78 1.46 -13.78
C ALA A 82 0.76 1.43 -13.89
N PHE A 83 1.49 1.57 -12.79
CA PHE A 83 2.93 1.77 -12.79
C PHE A 83 3.74 0.60 -12.22
N LEU A 84 3.19 -0.16 -11.26
CA LEU A 84 3.86 -1.31 -10.64
C LEU A 84 3.35 -2.65 -11.17
N LYS A 85 2.43 -2.64 -12.16
CA LYS A 85 1.78 -3.84 -12.72
C LYS A 85 1.11 -4.70 -11.64
N HIS A 86 0.62 -4.05 -10.57
CA HIS A 86 -0.07 -4.74 -9.50
C HIS A 86 -1.42 -5.26 -9.99
N THR A 87 -1.66 -6.56 -9.84
CA THR A 87 -2.98 -7.15 -10.05
C THR A 87 -3.64 -7.35 -8.68
N PRO A 88 -4.78 -6.70 -8.40
CA PRO A 88 -5.49 -6.92 -7.13
C PRO A 88 -5.81 -8.39 -6.92
N CYS A 89 -5.30 -8.98 -5.84
CA CYS A 89 -5.41 -10.40 -5.52
C CYS A 89 -5.92 -10.64 -4.09
N GLY A 90 -6.81 -9.76 -3.62
CA GLY A 90 -7.31 -9.78 -2.25
C GLY A 90 -6.23 -9.37 -1.25
N HIS A 91 -5.98 -10.22 -0.25
CA HIS A 91 -5.00 -9.94 0.80
C HIS A 91 -3.62 -10.56 0.57
N LYS A 92 -3.36 -11.21 -0.59
CA LYS A 92 -2.04 -11.81 -0.85
C LYS A 92 -0.97 -10.75 -1.03
N LEU A 93 -1.23 -9.79 -1.90
CA LEU A 93 -0.37 -8.62 -2.12
C LEU A 93 -1.15 -7.35 -1.84
N VAL A 94 -0.52 -6.42 -1.15
CA VAL A 94 -1.10 -5.13 -0.78
C VAL A 94 -0.19 -3.99 -1.22
N VAL A 95 -0.79 -2.83 -1.45
CA VAL A 95 -0.05 -1.60 -1.72
C VAL A 95 0.21 -0.90 -0.39
N ASN A 96 1.48 -0.74 -0.05
CA ASN A 96 1.93 -0.07 1.17
C ASN A 96 2.51 1.32 0.87
N HIS A 97 2.29 2.27 1.79
CA HIS A 97 2.93 3.58 1.80
C HIS A 97 4.21 3.51 2.63
N ILE A 98 5.36 3.75 2.00
CA ILE A 98 6.68 3.60 2.63
C ILE A 98 6.84 4.58 3.81
N ASP A 99 6.32 5.80 3.66
CA ASP A 99 6.35 6.86 4.68
C ASP A 99 5.23 6.78 5.72
N ILE A 100 4.39 5.74 5.67
CA ILE A 100 3.24 5.53 6.56
C ILE A 100 2.13 6.60 6.38
N ASN A 101 2.25 7.49 5.42
CA ASN A 101 1.26 8.52 5.13
C ASN A 101 0.28 8.06 4.03
N PRO A 102 -0.97 7.69 4.37
CA PRO A 102 -1.94 7.18 3.41
C PRO A 102 -2.41 8.21 2.38
N LYS A 103 -2.02 9.48 2.55
CA LYS A 103 -2.33 10.58 1.63
C LYS A 103 -1.26 10.77 0.56
N ASN A 104 -0.04 10.27 0.77
CA ASN A 104 1.08 10.40 -0.17
C ASN A 104 1.05 9.27 -1.21
N ASN A 105 0.31 9.49 -2.28
CA ASN A 105 0.13 8.52 -3.36
C ASN A 105 1.21 8.59 -4.45
N ASN A 106 2.33 9.28 -4.21
CA ASN A 106 3.46 9.32 -5.14
C ASN A 106 4.03 7.92 -5.36
N LEU A 107 4.30 7.57 -6.61
CA LEU A 107 4.80 6.26 -7.02
C LEU A 107 6.10 5.86 -6.28
N TYR A 108 7.00 6.82 -6.00
CA TYR A 108 8.23 6.52 -5.26
C TYR A 108 7.95 6.08 -3.82
N ASN A 109 6.81 6.49 -3.26
CA ASN A 109 6.36 6.16 -1.91
C ASN A 109 5.53 4.88 -1.84
N LEU A 110 5.20 4.28 -2.99
CA LEU A 110 4.38 3.08 -3.04
C LEU A 110 5.22 1.83 -3.35
N GLU A 111 4.87 0.74 -2.68
CA GLU A 111 5.42 -0.58 -2.92
C GLU A 111 4.32 -1.64 -2.85
N VAL A 112 4.52 -2.74 -3.58
CA VAL A 112 3.65 -3.91 -3.54
C VAL A 112 4.37 -4.99 -2.75
N ILE A 113 3.79 -5.40 -1.64
CA ILE A 113 4.37 -6.38 -0.71
C ILE A 113 3.30 -7.37 -0.25
N THR A 114 3.73 -8.46 0.34
CA THR A 114 2.78 -9.41 0.95
C THR A 114 2.09 -8.79 2.16
N GLN A 115 0.87 -9.25 2.47
CA GLN A 115 0.18 -8.84 3.70
C GLN A 115 1.03 -9.10 4.94
N ARG A 116 1.78 -10.20 4.96
CA ARG A 116 2.68 -10.53 6.07
C ARG A 116 3.81 -9.51 6.22
N GLU A 117 4.47 -9.13 5.13
CA GLU A 117 5.51 -8.09 5.16
C GLU A 117 4.94 -6.76 5.62
N ASN A 118 3.73 -6.41 5.17
CA ASN A 118 3.05 -5.20 5.59
C ASN A 118 2.75 -5.20 7.10
N CYS A 119 2.22 -6.31 7.63
CA CYS A 119 1.97 -6.45 9.08
C CYS A 119 3.27 -6.43 9.90
N ASN A 120 4.38 -6.89 9.33
CA ASN A 120 5.68 -6.90 9.99
C ASN A 120 6.38 -5.53 9.97
N LYS A 121 5.91 -4.57 9.15
CA LYS A 121 6.43 -3.20 9.20
C LYS A 121 5.98 -2.50 10.47
N LYS A 122 6.94 -1.92 11.17
CA LYS A 122 6.66 -1.19 12.42
C LYS A 122 6.07 0.18 12.10
N HIS A 123 4.77 0.30 12.30
CA HIS A 123 4.01 1.54 12.12
C HIS A 123 3.66 2.24 13.44
N VAL A 124 3.94 1.60 14.58
CA VAL A 124 3.55 2.08 15.91
C VAL A 124 4.75 2.13 16.84
N LYS A 125 4.77 3.07 17.77
CA LYS A 125 5.71 3.08 18.89
C LYS A 125 5.57 1.78 19.66
N SER A 126 6.65 1.02 19.73
CA SER A 126 6.73 -0.28 20.41
C SER A 126 7.93 -0.25 21.35
N SER A 127 7.90 -1.04 22.42
CA SER A 127 9.02 -1.17 23.36
C SER A 127 10.30 -1.66 22.69
N SER A 128 10.19 -2.38 21.56
CA SER A 128 11.33 -2.87 20.77
C SER A 128 11.33 -2.30 19.36
N LYS A 129 12.50 -2.12 18.76
CA LYS A 129 12.67 -1.81 17.33
C LYS A 129 12.48 -3.01 16.41
N TYR A 130 12.48 -4.23 16.95
CA TYR A 130 12.33 -5.47 16.18
C TYR A 130 10.89 -5.95 16.13
N VAL A 131 10.51 -6.59 15.02
CA VAL A 131 9.19 -7.18 14.82
C VAL A 131 9.00 -8.40 15.72
N GLY A 132 7.83 -8.53 16.34
CA GLY A 132 7.49 -9.66 17.19
C GLY A 132 8.23 -9.70 18.53
N VAL A 133 8.98 -8.64 18.85
CA VAL A 133 9.71 -8.48 20.12
C VAL A 133 9.09 -7.34 20.91
N TYR A 134 8.87 -7.53 22.20
CA TYR A 134 8.39 -6.52 23.12
C TYR A 134 8.87 -6.80 24.54
N TRP A 135 9.01 -5.72 25.33
CA TRP A 135 9.40 -5.82 26.74
C TRP A 135 8.23 -6.34 27.57
N GLU A 136 8.48 -7.33 28.39
CA GLU A 136 7.50 -7.89 29.33
C GLU A 136 7.85 -7.47 30.76
N ASN A 137 7.04 -6.59 31.33
CA ASN A 137 7.28 -6.00 32.64
C ASN A 137 7.22 -7.05 33.76
N SER A 138 6.40 -8.09 33.63
CA SER A 138 6.21 -9.11 34.67
C SER A 138 7.46 -9.96 34.88
N SER A 139 8.23 -10.17 33.82
CA SER A 139 9.45 -10.99 33.85
C SER A 139 10.75 -10.19 33.73
N ASN A 140 10.65 -8.87 33.47
CA ASN A 140 11.77 -7.99 33.14
C ASN A 140 12.64 -8.58 32.01
N LYS A 141 11.99 -9.05 30.93
CA LYS A 141 12.66 -9.70 29.81
C LYS A 141 12.03 -9.28 28.47
N TRP A 142 12.78 -9.49 27.41
CA TRP A 142 12.31 -9.36 26.04
C TRP A 142 11.54 -10.62 25.62
N ARG A 143 10.29 -10.47 25.31
CA ARG A 143 9.43 -11.55 24.81
C ARG A 143 9.43 -11.56 23.30
N SER A 144 9.66 -12.75 22.69
CA SER A 144 9.58 -12.97 21.26
C SER A 144 8.36 -13.81 20.90
N VAL A 145 7.56 -13.34 19.95
CA VAL A 145 6.33 -14.03 19.50
C VAL A 145 6.17 -13.89 18.00
N ILE A 146 5.83 -14.97 17.33
CA ILE A 146 5.47 -14.98 15.92
C ILE A 146 4.03 -15.48 15.75
N ARG A 147 3.30 -14.95 14.77
CA ARG A 147 1.97 -15.43 14.42
C ARG A 147 2.02 -16.25 13.14
N ILE A 148 1.58 -17.51 13.21
CA ILE A 148 1.56 -18.48 12.10
C ILE A 148 0.13 -18.98 11.95
N ASN A 149 -0.44 -18.87 10.76
CA ASN A 149 -1.83 -19.31 10.46
C ASN A 149 -2.85 -18.80 11.50
N GLY A 150 -2.73 -17.53 11.88
CA GLY A 150 -3.61 -16.87 12.84
C GLY A 150 -3.30 -17.19 14.32
N LYS A 151 -2.48 -18.19 14.63
CA LYS A 151 -2.11 -18.59 15.98
C LYS A 151 -0.78 -17.94 16.41
N ALA A 152 -0.73 -17.42 17.63
CA ALA A 152 0.49 -16.88 18.21
C ALA A 152 1.37 -18.04 18.74
N LYS A 153 2.64 -18.05 18.33
CA LYS A 153 3.67 -18.96 18.86
C LYS A 153 4.65 -18.15 19.67
N HIS A 154 4.79 -18.47 20.95
CA HIS A 154 5.80 -17.91 21.84
C HIS A 154 7.15 -18.55 21.56
N LEU A 155 8.19 -17.73 21.37
CA LEU A 155 9.54 -18.19 21.00
C LEU A 155 10.51 -18.15 22.16
N GLY A 156 10.16 -17.46 23.25
CA GLY A 156 10.96 -17.37 24.45
C GLY A 156 10.97 -16.00 25.11
N LEU A 157 11.61 -15.96 26.29
CA LEU A 157 11.92 -14.75 27.04
C LEU A 157 13.44 -14.61 27.10
N PHE A 158 13.97 -13.46 26.73
CA PHE A 158 15.38 -13.19 26.54
C PHE A 158 15.82 -12.00 27.38
N THR A 159 17.06 -12.01 27.86
CA THR A 159 17.64 -10.84 28.53
C THR A 159 18.09 -9.77 27.55
N ASP A 160 18.47 -10.18 26.35
CA ASP A 160 18.88 -9.27 25.25
C ASP A 160 17.81 -9.14 24.18
N GLU A 161 17.61 -7.90 23.71
CA GLU A 161 16.63 -7.56 22.66
C GLU A 161 16.99 -8.21 21.31
N LYS A 162 18.30 -8.30 21.00
CA LYS A 162 18.77 -8.86 19.74
C LYS A 162 18.61 -10.39 19.70
N GLU A 163 18.82 -11.07 20.83
CA GLU A 163 18.58 -12.51 20.95
C GLU A 163 17.09 -12.83 20.71
N ALA A 164 16.20 -12.04 21.31
CA ALA A 164 14.77 -12.17 21.05
C ALA A 164 14.41 -11.95 19.58
N ALA A 165 15.07 -10.98 18.92
CA ALA A 165 14.89 -10.71 17.50
C ALA A 165 15.45 -11.85 16.63
N GLN A 166 16.58 -12.42 16.99
CA GLN A 166 17.18 -13.56 16.29
C GLN A 166 16.28 -14.80 16.36
N ALA A 167 15.67 -15.06 17.52
CA ALA A 167 14.69 -16.14 17.68
C ALA A 167 13.48 -15.96 16.74
N TYR A 168 12.97 -14.72 16.61
CA TYR A 168 11.92 -14.40 15.65
C TYR A 168 12.35 -14.66 14.20
N GLN A 169 13.56 -14.21 13.83
CA GLN A 169 14.07 -14.33 12.47
C GLN A 169 14.31 -15.80 12.09
N ASN A 170 14.86 -16.60 13.01
CA ASN A 170 15.08 -18.02 12.83
C ASN A 170 13.76 -18.76 12.54
N GLU A 171 12.71 -18.46 13.32
CA GLU A 171 11.39 -19.07 13.11
C GLU A 171 10.74 -18.57 11.82
N LEU A 172 10.90 -17.31 11.47
CA LEU A 172 10.40 -16.74 10.22
C LEU A 172 11.02 -17.42 8.99
N ASN A 173 12.32 -17.73 9.03
CA ASN A 173 13.03 -18.40 7.95
C ASN A 173 12.52 -19.83 7.72
N LYS A 174 12.15 -20.56 8.79
CA LYS A 174 11.54 -21.90 8.67
C LYS A 174 10.18 -21.91 7.95
N ILE A 175 9.47 -20.79 7.98
CA ILE A 175 8.13 -20.67 7.36
C ILE A 175 8.22 -20.25 5.88
N LYS A 176 9.36 -19.67 5.48
CA LYS A 176 9.58 -19.23 4.09
C LYS A 176 10.05 -20.36 3.16
N LEU A 177 10.40 -21.52 3.71
CA LEU A 177 10.71 -22.74 2.99
C LEU A 177 9.42 -23.54 2.75
#